data_f86444f2b9ed05ba727f4ddbc71b0811
#
_entry.id   f86444f2b9ed05ba727f4ddbc71b0811
#
_cell.length_a   1.000
_cell.length_b   1.000
_cell.length_c   1.000
_cell.angle_alpha   90.00
_cell.angle_beta   90.00
_cell.angle_gamma   90.00
#
_symmetry.space_group_name_H-M   'P 1'
#
loop_
_entity.id
_entity.type
_entity.pdbx_description
1 polymer ?
#
loop_
_entity_poly.entity_id
_entity_poly.type
_entity_poly.pdbx_seq_one_letter_code
_entity_poly.pdbx_strand_id
1 'polypeptide(L)'
;MTDYHFEREARTPYSEVWTIDDGEHSLGRVDVHYTASATYATLAVHRSLGDDAVQELLADIDEKIVSTADPYREDLIVTVWRGEEVGVFADDSDYEEDDDDDEEAEGR
;
A
#
# COMPACT_ATOMS: atom_id res chain seq x y z
N MET A 1 -19.35 2.56 10.19
CA MET A 1 -18.06 1.86 9.98
C MET A 1 -17.75 1.80 8.50
N THR A 2 -16.54 2.15 8.12
CA THR A 2 -16.15 2.18 6.72
C THR A 2 -15.84 0.78 6.21
N ASP A 3 -16.27 0.50 5.00
CA ASP A 3 -16.03 -0.78 4.35
C ASP A 3 -14.87 -0.61 3.39
N TYR A 4 -13.69 -1.08 3.80
CA TYR A 4 -12.48 -0.88 3.02
C TYR A 4 -12.30 -2.00 2.01
N HIS A 5 -11.88 -1.61 0.81
CA HIS A 5 -11.58 -2.55 -0.27
C HIS A 5 -10.09 -2.65 -0.46
N PHE A 6 -9.62 -3.87 -0.58
CA PHE A 6 -8.19 -4.16 -0.79
C PHE A 6 -8.03 -4.82 -2.14
N GLU A 7 -7.13 -4.27 -2.95
CA GLU A 7 -6.83 -4.84 -4.26
C GLU A 7 -5.35 -5.14 -4.34
N ARG A 8 -5.01 -6.39 -4.62
CA ARG A 8 -3.62 -6.80 -4.69
C ARG A 8 -3.02 -6.38 -6.03
N GLU A 9 -1.93 -5.64 -5.97
CA GLU A 9 -1.25 -5.15 -7.17
C GLU A 9 -0.07 -6.00 -7.55
N ALA A 10 0.61 -6.60 -6.56
CA ALA A 10 1.83 -7.33 -6.84
C ALA A 10 2.03 -8.39 -5.77
N ARG A 11 2.74 -9.45 -6.16
CA ARG A 11 3.04 -10.52 -5.22
C ARG A 11 4.35 -11.20 -5.60
N THR A 12 5.14 -11.50 -4.59
CA THR A 12 6.26 -12.42 -4.69
C THR A 12 6.02 -13.55 -3.69
N PRO A 13 6.88 -14.59 -3.65
CA PRO A 13 6.69 -15.63 -2.64
C PRO A 13 6.72 -15.11 -1.20
N TYR A 14 7.35 -13.94 -0.97
CA TYR A 14 7.57 -13.44 0.37
C TYR A 14 7.01 -12.04 0.60
N SER A 15 6.25 -11.50 -0.35
CA SER A 15 5.74 -10.14 -0.19
C SER A 15 4.49 -9.93 -1.02
N GLU A 16 3.72 -8.91 -0.65
CA GLU A 16 2.53 -8.50 -1.38
C GLU A 16 2.38 -6.99 -1.29
N VAL A 17 1.78 -6.41 -2.32
CA VAL A 17 1.45 -4.99 -2.34
C VAL A 17 -0.04 -4.88 -2.62
N TRP A 18 -0.73 -4.14 -1.77
CA TRP A 18 -2.17 -3.94 -1.89
C TRP A 18 -2.49 -2.46 -1.90
N THR A 19 -3.46 -2.06 -2.72
CA THR A 19 -4.06 -0.73 -2.63
C THR A 19 -5.33 -0.80 -1.81
N ILE A 20 -5.68 0.34 -1.22
CA ILE A 20 -6.81 0.43 -0.30
C ILE A 20 -7.71 1.57 -0.77
N ASP A 21 -9.02 1.30 -0.85
CA ASP A 21 -9.98 2.33 -1.20
C ASP A 21 -11.29 2.09 -0.44
N ASP A 22 -12.20 3.06 -0.53
CA ASP A 22 -13.51 2.96 0.11
C ASP A 22 -14.63 2.85 -0.91
N GLY A 23 -14.28 2.55 -2.16
CA GLY A 23 -15.24 2.47 -3.25
C GLY A 23 -15.34 3.75 -4.04
N GLU A 24 -14.90 4.88 -3.48
CA GLU A 24 -14.94 6.18 -4.16
C GLU A 24 -13.57 6.83 -4.22
N HIS A 25 -12.78 6.68 -3.15
CA HIS A 25 -11.51 7.37 -3.03
C HIS A 25 -10.40 6.39 -2.71
N SER A 26 -9.24 6.63 -3.29
CA SER A 26 -8.03 5.91 -2.91
C SER A 26 -7.61 6.40 -1.53
N LEU A 27 -7.43 5.48 -0.60
CA LEU A 27 -7.11 5.80 0.78
C LEU A 27 -5.67 5.53 1.14
N GLY A 28 -4.99 4.63 0.39
CA GLY A 28 -3.62 4.31 0.71
C GLY A 28 -3.17 3.00 0.13
N ARG A 29 -2.09 2.48 0.69
CA ARG A 29 -1.54 1.21 0.25
C ARG A 29 -0.82 0.54 1.40
N VAL A 30 -0.63 -0.77 1.29
CA VAL A 30 0.13 -1.53 2.26
C VAL A 30 1.06 -2.47 1.53
N ASP A 31 2.32 -2.47 1.96
CA ASP A 31 3.35 -3.40 1.49
C ASP A 31 3.60 -4.37 2.64
N VAL A 32 3.55 -5.67 2.34
CA VAL A 32 3.69 -6.70 3.35
C VAL A 32 4.86 -7.61 2.99
N HIS A 33 5.71 -7.89 3.98
CA HIS A 33 6.89 -8.74 3.80
C HIS A 33 6.87 -9.85 4.84
N TYR A 34 6.91 -11.08 4.37
CA TYR A 34 6.86 -12.26 5.23
C TYR A 34 8.29 -12.76 5.47
N THR A 35 8.67 -12.83 6.74
CA THR A 35 9.97 -13.38 7.11
C THR A 35 9.77 -14.57 8.04
N ALA A 36 10.87 -15.25 8.36
CA ALA A 36 10.79 -16.43 9.22
C ALA A 36 10.36 -16.08 10.65
N SER A 37 10.68 -14.88 11.11
CA SER A 37 10.44 -14.51 12.51
C SER A 37 9.23 -13.61 12.68
N ALA A 38 8.84 -12.84 11.64
CA ALA A 38 7.76 -11.88 11.78
C ALA A 38 7.27 -11.48 10.41
N THR A 39 6.09 -10.86 10.39
CA THR A 39 5.58 -10.20 9.19
C THR A 39 5.74 -8.70 9.39
N TYR A 40 6.35 -8.06 8.41
CA TYR A 40 6.57 -6.62 8.42
C TYR A 40 5.68 -5.96 7.39
N ALA A 41 5.08 -4.84 7.74
CA ALA A 41 4.24 -4.11 6.80
C ALA A 41 4.48 -2.63 6.91
N THR A 42 4.31 -1.93 5.80
CA THR A 42 4.29 -0.48 5.76
C THR A 42 2.95 -0.06 5.22
N LEU A 43 2.21 0.66 6.04
CA LEU A 43 0.89 1.17 5.68
C LEU A 43 1.01 2.67 5.45
N ALA A 44 0.71 3.11 4.23
CA ALA A 44 0.68 4.52 3.88
C ALA A 44 -0.77 4.91 3.63
N VAL A 45 -1.26 5.89 4.38
CA VAL A 45 -2.65 6.31 4.26
C VAL A 45 -2.75 7.79 3.96
N HIS A 46 -3.83 8.16 3.31
CA HIS A 46 -4.10 9.55 2.98
C HIS A 46 -4.28 10.36 4.26
N ARG A 47 -3.86 11.62 4.21
CA ARG A 47 -3.87 12.51 5.37
C ARG A 47 -5.26 12.73 5.94
N SER A 48 -6.30 12.47 5.15
CA SER A 48 -7.68 12.66 5.61
C SER A 48 -8.13 11.60 6.62
N LEU A 49 -7.38 10.50 6.75
CA LEU A 49 -7.76 9.45 7.67
C LEU A 49 -7.30 9.79 9.09
N GLY A 50 -8.25 9.74 10.04
CA GLY A 50 -7.91 9.94 11.43
C GLY A 50 -7.38 8.67 12.08
N ASP A 51 -7.04 8.80 13.36
CA ASP A 51 -6.45 7.68 14.09
C ASP A 51 -7.39 6.49 14.19
N ASP A 52 -8.69 6.75 14.35
CA ASP A 52 -9.65 5.65 14.43
C ASP A 52 -9.71 4.85 13.15
N ALA A 53 -9.68 5.55 12.00
CA ALA A 53 -9.68 4.87 10.70
C ALA A 53 -8.41 4.05 10.53
N VAL A 54 -7.26 4.57 10.98
CA VAL A 54 -6.02 3.84 10.91
C VAL A 54 -6.11 2.55 11.73
N GLN A 55 -6.69 2.62 12.92
CA GLN A 55 -6.86 1.43 13.76
C GLN A 55 -7.76 0.40 13.09
N GLU A 56 -8.84 0.85 12.46
CA GLU A 56 -9.71 -0.07 11.71
C GLU A 56 -8.97 -0.74 10.57
N LEU A 57 -8.16 0.03 9.83
CA LEU A 57 -7.39 -0.52 8.73
C LEU A 57 -6.37 -1.53 9.22
N LEU A 58 -5.70 -1.25 10.33
CA LEU A 58 -4.73 -2.19 10.86
C LEU A 58 -5.39 -3.53 11.20
N ALA A 59 -6.57 -3.49 11.79
CA ALA A 59 -7.30 -4.72 12.12
C ALA A 59 -7.71 -5.47 10.84
N ASP A 60 -8.18 -4.74 9.83
CA ASP A 60 -8.58 -5.36 8.57
C ASP A 60 -7.39 -5.98 7.84
N ILE A 61 -6.25 -5.29 7.85
CA ILE A 61 -5.04 -5.82 7.21
C ILE A 61 -4.62 -7.11 7.87
N ASP A 62 -4.61 -7.14 9.19
CA ASP A 62 -4.26 -8.36 9.91
C ASP A 62 -5.21 -9.50 9.56
N GLU A 63 -6.50 -9.23 9.62
CA GLU A 63 -7.50 -10.28 9.42
C GLU A 63 -7.59 -10.76 7.98
N LYS A 64 -7.61 -9.82 7.01
CA LYS A 64 -7.92 -10.16 5.64
C LYS A 64 -6.71 -10.50 4.81
N ILE A 65 -5.54 -9.99 5.18
CA ILE A 65 -4.34 -10.19 4.38
C ILE A 65 -3.34 -11.07 5.11
N VAL A 66 -2.87 -10.61 6.26
CA VAL A 66 -1.75 -11.27 6.94
C VAL A 66 -2.14 -12.63 7.48
N SER A 67 -3.25 -12.71 8.19
CA SER A 67 -3.67 -13.98 8.79
C SER A 67 -4.03 -15.02 7.74
N THR A 68 -4.51 -14.57 6.57
CA THR A 68 -4.82 -15.47 5.48
C THR A 68 -3.55 -16.05 4.86
N ALA A 69 -2.52 -15.21 4.69
CA ALA A 69 -1.28 -15.63 4.05
C ALA A 69 -0.34 -16.37 5.02
N ASP A 70 -0.34 -15.95 6.29
CA ASP A 70 0.58 -16.50 7.27
C ASP A 70 -0.13 -16.63 8.62
N PRO A 71 -0.98 -17.64 8.78
CA PRO A 71 -1.76 -17.80 10.02
C PRO A 71 -0.92 -18.12 11.24
N TYR A 72 0.32 -18.56 11.04
CA TYR A 72 1.19 -18.96 12.13
C TYR A 72 2.29 -17.96 12.42
N ARG A 73 2.14 -16.73 11.95
CA ARG A 73 3.14 -15.69 12.18
C ARG A 73 3.31 -15.45 13.67
N GLU A 74 4.53 -15.16 14.06
CA GLU A 74 4.82 -14.87 15.47
C GLU A 74 4.49 -13.44 15.85
N ASP A 75 4.65 -12.52 14.88
CA ASP A 75 4.41 -11.11 15.15
C ASP A 75 4.09 -10.38 13.86
N LEU A 76 3.35 -9.30 13.99
CA LEU A 76 3.06 -8.39 12.89
C LEU A 76 3.51 -7.00 13.30
N ILE A 77 4.48 -6.46 12.56
CA ILE A 77 5.07 -5.17 12.86
C ILE A 77 4.71 -4.23 11.72
N VAL A 78 3.95 -3.17 12.01
CA VAL A 78 3.46 -2.26 11.00
C VAL A 78 3.97 -0.86 11.27
N THR A 79 4.63 -0.27 10.25
CA THR A 79 4.99 1.13 10.27
C THR A 79 3.92 1.89 9.48
N VAL A 80 3.40 2.95 10.06
CA VAL A 80 2.31 3.70 9.44
C VAL A 80 2.80 5.09 9.08
N TRP A 81 2.55 5.47 7.83
CA TRP A 81 2.81 6.81 7.32
C TRP A 81 1.48 7.44 6.93
N ARG A 82 1.32 8.71 7.23
CA ARG A 82 0.11 9.44 6.88
C ARG A 82 0.49 10.70 6.13
N GLY A 83 -0.11 10.90 4.96
CA GLY A 83 0.24 12.03 4.12
C GLY A 83 -0.52 11.97 2.82
N GLU A 84 0.16 12.21 1.73
CA GLU A 84 -0.47 12.11 0.42
C GLU A 84 0.53 11.59 -0.60
N GLU A 85 -0.01 10.93 -1.60
CA GLU A 85 0.80 10.41 -2.69
C GLU A 85 1.19 11.57 -3.60
N VAL A 86 2.49 11.69 -3.86
CA VAL A 86 2.98 12.71 -4.77
C VAL A 86 2.76 12.26 -6.22
N GLY A 87 2.95 10.99 -6.50
CA GLY A 87 2.78 10.46 -7.83
C GLY A 87 3.31 9.03 -7.92
N VAL A 88 3.07 8.43 -9.07
CA VAL A 88 3.59 7.12 -9.41
C VAL A 88 4.50 7.29 -10.61
N PHE A 89 5.74 6.86 -10.47
CA PHE A 89 6.75 7.10 -11.49
C PHE A 89 7.28 5.77 -11.99
N ALA A 90 7.35 5.61 -13.31
CA ALA A 90 7.85 4.42 -13.94
C ALA A 90 9.05 4.77 -14.81
N ASP A 91 9.97 3.84 -14.87
CA ASP A 91 11.16 3.98 -15.67
C ASP A 91 10.83 4.13 -17.15
N ASP A 92 9.81 3.40 -17.57
CA ASP A 92 9.36 3.39 -18.95
C ASP A 92 8.38 4.51 -19.16
N SER A 93 8.89 5.73 -19.32
CA SER A 93 8.06 6.93 -19.34
C SER A 93 7.38 7.18 -20.68
N ASP A 94 7.62 6.35 -21.67
CA ASP A 94 6.95 6.53 -22.95
C ASP A 94 5.53 6.04 -22.94
N TYR A 95 5.12 5.68 -21.83
CA TYR A 95 3.71 5.40 -21.68
C TYR A 95 2.88 6.60 -22.05
N GLU A 96 3.51 7.63 -21.94
CA GLU A 96 2.88 8.78 -22.08
C GLU A 96 3.15 9.70 -23.01
N GLU A 97 4.25 9.29 -22.83
CA GLU A 97 4.32 10.00 -23.25
C GLU A 97 4.34 10.65 -23.75
N ASP A 98 4.93 11.00 -24.01
CA ASP A 98 5.07 11.71 -24.23
C ASP A 98 5.31 12.32 -24.38
N ASP A 99 5.93 12.60 -24.52
CA ASP A 99 6.30 13.33 -24.39
C ASP A 99 6.67 13.81 -24.26
N ASP A 100 7.30 14.06 -24.39
CA ASP A 100 7.75 14.69 -23.96
C ASP A 100 8.21 14.87 -23.61
N ASP A 101 8.83 15.03 -23.77
CA ASP A 101 9.26 15.42 -23.13
C ASP A 101 9.65 15.50 -22.77
N ASP A 102 10.17 15.67 -23.05
CA ASP A 102 10.49 16.01 -22.44
C ASP A 102 10.85 16.14 -22.01
N GLU A 103 11.23 16.30 -22.21
CA GLU A 103 11.46 16.71 -21.60
C GLU A 103 11.70 16.78 -20.98
N GLU A 104 12.13 16.95 -21.30
CA GLU A 104 12.31 17.26 -20.50
C GLU A 104 12.52 17.26 -19.75
N ALA A 105 12.88 17.37 -20.26
CA ALA A 105 13.08 17.56 -19.38
C ALA A 105 13.38 17.49 -18.64
N GLU A 106 13.80 17.63 -18.83
CA GLU A 106 14.05 17.59 -18.05
C GLU A 106 14.37 17.13 -17.42
N GLY A 107 14.54 17.05 -17.66
CA GLY A 107 14.99 16.72 -16.97
C GLY A 107 15.39 16.08 -16.70
N ARG A 108 16.00 16.28 -17.01
CA ARG A 108 16.51 15.76 -16.68
C ARG A 108 16.81 15.73 -16.23
#